data_a129642bcbc3f1cf2fbe04afb9897d1f
#
_entry.id   a129642bcbc3f1cf2fbe04afb9897d1f
#
_cell.length_a   1.000
_cell.length_b   1.000
_cell.length_c   1.000
_cell.angle_alpha   90.00
_cell.angle_beta   90.00
_cell.angle_gamma   90.00
#
_symmetry.space_group_name_H-M   'P 1'
#
loop_
_entity.id
_entity.type
_entity.pdbx_description
1 polymer ?
#
loop_
_entity_poly.entity_id
_entity_poly.type
_entity_poly.pdbx_seq_one_letter_code
_entity_poly.pdbx_strand_id
1 'polypeptide(L)'
;MRAGKRTSSPYLATRLGWWLGVAFGLCFLTGLLSHLAQHPVSWLPWPTRPVGLYRVTQGVHVLSGVAAVPLLLAKLWTVYPKLFTRPVVRDVRHALERGSVLVLLGAAFFELVTGLFNAAQNYPWAFYFPVAHYAVAWIAIGALLVHIAVKLPLTRTPAEEVRQGTLSRRGFLWTTAGAATLAVVEVAGGTVPWLRGVSVLGATSSALPVNRTARAAGVEPVDDAWRLVVGTRRFSLAELEALPQTTADLPIACVEGWSASATWTGVPVRDLVALAGLPDADLRVESRERDGIYRSSTLPAHLARDPLTLLALKVNGEPLSPDHGHPCRLIAPNRPGVLQTKWVARLEAAT
;
A
#
# COMPACT_ATOMS: atom_id res chain seq x y z
N MET A 1 -23.49 -11.65 40.09
CA MET A 1 -23.17 -11.95 38.67
C MET A 1 -21.84 -12.71 38.60
N ARG A 2 -21.86 -14.02 38.29
CA ARG A 2 -20.63 -14.80 38.13
C ARG A 2 -19.97 -14.38 36.81
N ALA A 3 -18.83 -13.67 36.89
CA ALA A 3 -18.01 -13.38 35.69
C ALA A 3 -17.66 -14.70 35.02
N GLY A 4 -18.17 -14.91 33.81
CA GLY A 4 -17.92 -16.12 33.03
C GLY A 4 -16.41 -16.36 32.92
N LYS A 5 -15.95 -17.54 33.26
CA LYS A 5 -14.55 -17.97 33.12
C LYS A 5 -14.15 -17.85 31.66
N ARG A 6 -13.36 -16.82 31.33
CA ARG A 6 -12.88 -16.51 29.98
C ARG A 6 -11.93 -17.61 29.49
N THR A 7 -11.94 -17.87 28.19
CA THR A 7 -11.11 -18.82 27.45
C THR A 7 -9.63 -18.39 27.41
N SER A 8 -8.97 -18.22 28.56
CA SER A 8 -7.56 -17.85 28.64
C SER A 8 -6.67 -19.10 28.60
N SER A 9 -6.58 -19.77 27.45
CA SER A 9 -5.67 -20.89 27.26
C SER A 9 -4.33 -20.38 26.70
N PRO A 10 -3.17 -20.74 27.31
CA PRO A 10 -1.84 -20.43 26.73
C PRO A 10 -1.69 -20.92 25.31
N TYR A 11 -2.26 -22.07 24.97
CA TYR A 11 -2.28 -22.63 23.62
C TYR A 11 -2.97 -21.70 22.61
N LEU A 12 -4.17 -21.19 22.93
CA LEU A 12 -4.89 -20.25 22.04
C LEU A 12 -4.10 -18.96 21.85
N ALA A 13 -3.56 -18.42 22.93
CA ALA A 13 -2.75 -17.21 22.88
C ALA A 13 -1.50 -17.40 22.00
N THR A 14 -0.84 -18.56 22.05
CA THR A 14 0.32 -18.87 21.22
C THR A 14 -0.07 -19.02 19.75
N ARG A 15 -1.11 -19.80 19.42
CA ARG A 15 -1.57 -19.98 18.05
C ARG A 15 -1.99 -18.66 17.38
N LEU A 16 -2.79 -17.85 18.06
CA LEU A 16 -3.16 -16.51 17.59
C LEU A 16 -1.94 -15.60 17.43
N GLY A 17 -0.97 -15.72 18.35
CA GLY A 17 0.31 -15.00 18.27
C GLY A 17 1.09 -15.35 17.01
N TRP A 18 1.13 -16.61 16.60
CA TRP A 18 1.78 -17.05 15.37
C TRP A 18 1.06 -16.51 14.12
N TRP A 19 -0.27 -16.63 14.04
CA TRP A 19 -1.03 -16.11 12.91
C TRP A 19 -0.88 -14.59 12.77
N LEU A 20 -0.96 -13.90 13.91
CA LEU A 20 -0.78 -12.45 13.96
C LEU A 20 0.66 -12.05 13.58
N GLY A 21 1.65 -12.78 14.07
CA GLY A 21 3.05 -12.56 13.73
C GLY A 21 3.33 -12.75 12.23
N VAL A 22 2.73 -13.77 11.60
CA VAL A 22 2.81 -13.97 10.15
C VAL A 22 2.13 -12.82 9.40
N ALA A 23 0.91 -12.41 9.81
CA ALA A 23 0.19 -11.31 9.18
C ALA A 23 0.98 -9.99 9.27
N PHE A 24 1.49 -9.63 10.44
CA PHE A 24 2.34 -8.44 10.64
C PHE A 24 3.68 -8.54 9.89
N GLY A 25 4.31 -9.71 9.87
CA GLY A 25 5.54 -9.94 9.13
C GLY A 25 5.35 -9.73 7.62
N LEU A 26 4.31 -10.31 7.04
CA LEU A 26 3.94 -10.10 5.63
C LEU A 26 3.61 -8.64 5.36
N CYS A 27 2.82 -8.00 6.23
CA CYS A 27 2.46 -6.60 6.11
C CYS A 27 3.71 -5.71 6.15
N PHE A 28 4.61 -5.91 7.11
CA PHE A 28 5.85 -5.15 7.21
C PHE A 28 6.76 -5.33 5.99
N LEU A 29 7.02 -6.57 5.56
CA LEU A 29 7.90 -6.85 4.43
C LEU A 29 7.35 -6.26 3.12
N THR A 30 6.06 -6.41 2.88
CA THR A 30 5.42 -5.85 1.68
C THR A 30 5.29 -4.34 1.75
N GLY A 31 5.10 -3.76 2.94
CA GLY A 31 5.16 -2.32 3.17
C GLY A 31 6.55 -1.74 2.90
N LEU A 32 7.61 -2.44 3.33
CA LEU A 32 9.00 -2.05 3.02
C LEU A 32 9.27 -2.11 1.51
N LEU A 33 8.80 -3.15 0.82
CA LEU A 33 8.89 -3.23 -0.65
C LEU A 33 8.14 -2.07 -1.31
N SER A 34 6.95 -1.71 -0.81
CA SER A 34 6.19 -0.57 -1.30
C SER A 34 6.93 0.75 -1.08
N HIS A 35 7.57 0.92 0.07
CA HIS A 35 8.41 2.09 0.37
C HIS A 35 9.59 2.20 -0.60
N LEU A 36 10.32 1.10 -0.84
CA LEU A 36 11.44 1.05 -1.80
C LEU A 36 11.01 1.33 -3.25
N ALA A 37 9.81 0.86 -3.64
CA ALA A 37 9.25 1.17 -4.95
C ALA A 37 8.89 2.67 -5.11
N GLN A 38 8.48 3.33 -4.01
CA GLN A 38 8.15 4.76 -4.00
C GLN A 38 9.38 5.65 -3.86
N HIS A 39 10.42 5.18 -3.17
CA HIS A 39 11.68 5.86 -2.93
C HIS A 39 12.83 4.99 -3.45
N PRO A 40 13.01 4.94 -4.78
CA PRO A 40 14.03 4.09 -5.39
C PRO A 40 15.43 4.41 -4.85
N VAL A 41 16.19 3.37 -4.57
CA VAL A 41 17.60 3.47 -4.15
C VAL A 41 18.49 2.92 -5.26
N SER A 42 19.62 3.55 -5.50
CA SER A 42 20.49 3.24 -6.65
C SER A 42 21.02 1.79 -6.65
N TRP A 43 21.25 1.22 -5.46
CA TRP A 43 21.76 -0.15 -5.30
C TRP A 43 20.68 -1.23 -5.44
N LEU A 44 19.39 -0.88 -5.44
CA LEU A 44 18.27 -1.81 -5.58
C LEU A 44 17.25 -1.22 -6.56
N PRO A 45 17.49 -1.27 -7.88
CA PRO A 45 16.55 -0.78 -8.87
C PRO A 45 15.26 -1.60 -8.84
N TRP A 46 14.11 -0.92 -8.74
CA TRP A 46 12.82 -1.59 -8.77
C TRP A 46 12.56 -2.15 -10.18
N PRO A 47 12.27 -3.46 -10.34
CA PRO A 47 12.21 -4.09 -11.66
C PRO A 47 10.97 -3.64 -12.45
N THR A 48 11.07 -3.60 -13.77
CA THR A 48 9.94 -3.34 -14.68
C THR A 48 9.05 -4.59 -14.87
N ARG A 49 9.57 -5.77 -14.59
CA ARG A 49 8.88 -7.06 -14.73
C ARG A 49 8.95 -7.90 -13.46
N PRO A 50 7.91 -8.70 -13.16
CA PRO A 50 6.61 -8.75 -13.86
C PRO A 50 5.82 -7.45 -13.67
N VAL A 51 5.04 -7.06 -14.67
CA VAL A 51 4.30 -5.76 -14.72
C VAL A 51 3.39 -5.53 -13.51
N GLY A 52 2.85 -6.61 -12.94
CA GLY A 52 1.93 -6.55 -11.80
C GLY A 52 2.59 -6.75 -10.43
N LEU A 53 3.92 -6.77 -10.31
CA LEU A 53 4.58 -7.08 -9.03
C LEU A 53 4.18 -6.10 -7.92
N TYR A 54 4.18 -4.80 -8.21
CA TYR A 54 3.76 -3.79 -7.21
C TYR A 54 2.29 -3.98 -6.80
N ARG A 55 1.40 -4.31 -7.75
CA ARG A 55 0.01 -4.64 -7.44
C ARG A 55 -0.12 -5.81 -6.48
N VAL A 56 0.66 -6.88 -6.69
CA VAL A 56 0.65 -8.05 -5.83
C VAL A 56 1.19 -7.73 -4.44
N THR A 57 2.35 -7.07 -4.35
CA THR A 57 2.95 -6.72 -3.04
C THR A 57 2.06 -5.77 -2.25
N GLN A 58 1.48 -4.77 -2.90
CA GLN A 58 0.54 -3.84 -2.27
C GLN A 58 -0.75 -4.53 -1.86
N GLY A 59 -1.28 -5.43 -2.69
CA GLY A 59 -2.43 -6.26 -2.35
C GLY A 59 -2.18 -7.13 -1.12
N VAL A 60 -1.04 -7.81 -1.06
CA VAL A 60 -0.66 -8.62 0.12
C VAL A 60 -0.52 -7.74 1.36
N HIS A 61 0.06 -6.53 1.24
CA HIS A 61 0.16 -5.56 2.34
C HIS A 61 -1.23 -5.25 2.93
N VAL A 62 -2.15 -4.82 2.11
CA VAL A 62 -3.50 -4.45 2.55
C VAL A 62 -4.26 -5.64 3.13
N LEU A 63 -4.26 -6.79 2.43
CA LEU A 63 -5.02 -7.96 2.86
C LEU A 63 -4.46 -8.57 4.15
N SER A 64 -3.14 -8.59 4.34
CA SER A 64 -2.52 -9.06 5.59
C SER A 64 -2.78 -8.09 6.75
N GLY A 65 -2.79 -6.78 6.50
CA GLY A 65 -3.20 -5.77 7.48
C GLY A 65 -4.64 -5.93 7.92
N VAL A 66 -5.57 -6.11 6.97
CA VAL A 66 -7.00 -6.35 7.27
C VAL A 66 -7.19 -7.65 8.04
N ALA A 67 -6.51 -8.74 7.66
CA ALA A 67 -6.56 -10.00 8.39
C ALA A 67 -6.05 -9.87 9.84
N ALA A 68 -5.08 -8.98 10.07
CA ALA A 68 -4.53 -8.76 11.41
C ALA A 68 -5.56 -8.16 12.39
N VAL A 69 -6.59 -7.45 11.92
CA VAL A 69 -7.60 -6.82 12.79
C VAL A 69 -8.33 -7.85 13.67
N PRO A 70 -9.09 -8.83 13.13
CA PRO A 70 -9.76 -9.82 13.95
C PRO A 70 -8.78 -10.72 14.71
N LEU A 71 -7.60 -10.99 14.17
CA LEU A 71 -6.55 -11.74 14.86
C LEU A 71 -6.05 -11.00 16.11
N LEU A 72 -5.80 -9.68 16.00
CA LEU A 72 -5.38 -8.85 17.13
C LEU A 72 -6.48 -8.80 18.22
N LEU A 73 -7.73 -8.57 17.80
CA LEU A 73 -8.86 -8.53 18.73
C LEU A 73 -9.04 -9.87 19.48
N ALA A 74 -8.96 -11.00 18.76
CA ALA A 74 -9.02 -12.32 19.37
C ALA A 74 -7.82 -12.57 20.30
N LYS A 75 -6.62 -12.16 19.92
CA LYS A 75 -5.42 -12.24 20.77
C LYS A 75 -5.58 -11.44 22.04
N LEU A 76 -6.04 -10.19 21.94
CA LEU A 76 -6.31 -9.33 23.10
C LEU A 76 -7.33 -9.95 24.02
N TRP A 77 -8.43 -10.50 23.48
CA TRP A 77 -9.43 -11.21 24.28
C TRP A 77 -8.82 -12.31 25.14
N THR A 78 -7.87 -13.08 24.59
CA THR A 78 -7.22 -14.18 25.33
C THR A 78 -6.22 -13.71 26.39
N VAL A 79 -5.58 -12.55 26.21
CA VAL A 79 -4.53 -12.04 27.11
C VAL A 79 -4.98 -10.89 28.01
N TYR A 80 -6.17 -10.31 27.78
CA TYR A 80 -6.72 -9.16 28.50
C TYR A 80 -6.59 -9.27 30.02
N PRO A 81 -6.95 -10.40 30.68
CA PRO A 81 -6.82 -10.50 32.13
C PRO A 81 -5.38 -10.36 32.64
N LYS A 82 -4.40 -10.75 31.82
CA LYS A 82 -2.98 -10.70 32.16
C LYS A 82 -2.39 -9.29 32.06
N LEU A 83 -3.02 -8.40 31.28
CA LEU A 83 -2.56 -7.02 31.13
C LEU A 83 -2.75 -6.20 32.43
N PHE A 84 -3.70 -6.59 33.29
CA PHE A 84 -4.07 -5.86 34.50
C PHE A 84 -3.66 -6.57 35.78
N THR A 85 -2.80 -7.61 35.71
CA THR A 85 -2.32 -8.31 36.92
C THR A 85 -1.36 -7.43 37.72
N ARG A 86 -1.48 -7.50 39.08
CA ARG A 86 -0.58 -6.79 40.00
C ARG A 86 0.46 -7.78 40.57
N PRO A 87 1.66 -7.34 40.94
CA PRO A 87 2.21 -5.97 40.78
C PRO A 87 2.47 -5.62 39.32
N VAL A 88 2.39 -4.32 39.00
CA VAL A 88 2.58 -3.81 37.63
C VAL A 88 3.99 -4.12 37.13
N VAL A 89 4.99 -3.98 37.97
CA VAL A 89 6.39 -4.32 37.71
C VAL A 89 6.94 -5.15 38.89
N ARG A 90 7.64 -6.24 38.62
CA ARG A 90 8.29 -7.09 39.63
C ARG A 90 9.80 -6.91 39.62
N ASP A 91 10.36 -6.90 38.40
CA ASP A 91 11.78 -6.80 38.13
C ASP A 91 11.99 -6.16 36.75
N VAL A 92 13.25 -5.92 36.37
CA VAL A 92 13.62 -5.29 35.10
C VAL A 92 13.11 -6.11 33.90
N ARG A 93 13.22 -7.45 33.97
CA ARG A 93 12.74 -8.32 32.89
C ARG A 93 11.22 -8.20 32.70
N HIS A 94 10.46 -8.16 33.78
CA HIS A 94 9.01 -7.99 33.75
C HIS A 94 8.62 -6.58 33.27
N ALA A 95 9.41 -5.55 33.61
CA ALA A 95 9.24 -4.18 33.08
C ALA A 95 9.45 -4.14 31.56
N LEU A 96 10.51 -4.76 31.04
CA LEU A 96 10.78 -4.87 29.60
C LEU A 96 9.68 -5.66 28.88
N GLU A 97 9.22 -6.77 29.47
CA GLU A 97 8.10 -7.55 28.91
C GLU A 97 6.85 -6.73 28.79
N ARG A 98 6.44 -6.03 29.84
CA ARG A 98 5.24 -5.18 29.83
C ARG A 98 5.39 -3.96 28.94
N GLY A 99 6.54 -3.29 29.00
CA GLY A 99 6.85 -2.14 28.16
C GLY A 99 6.77 -2.50 26.67
N SER A 100 7.42 -3.60 26.25
CA SER A 100 7.34 -4.06 24.87
C SER A 100 5.92 -4.40 24.41
N VAL A 101 5.10 -5.01 25.28
CA VAL A 101 3.68 -5.29 24.96
C VAL A 101 2.87 -4.01 24.80
N LEU A 102 3.07 -3.01 25.66
CA LEU A 102 2.36 -1.73 25.56
C LEU A 102 2.73 -0.97 24.29
N VAL A 103 4.03 -0.88 23.99
CA VAL A 103 4.53 -0.24 22.75
C VAL A 103 4.03 -0.98 21.52
N LEU A 104 4.12 -2.33 21.51
CA LEU A 104 3.61 -3.15 20.40
C LEU A 104 2.10 -2.95 20.20
N LEU A 105 1.34 -2.91 21.28
CA LEU A 105 -0.11 -2.72 21.20
C LEU A 105 -0.46 -1.34 20.65
N GLY A 106 0.14 -0.28 21.17
CA GLY A 106 -0.07 1.09 20.68
C GLY A 106 0.32 1.24 19.21
N ALA A 107 1.50 0.74 18.82
CA ALA A 107 1.95 0.75 17.44
C ALA A 107 1.04 -0.08 16.52
N ALA A 108 0.63 -1.30 16.93
CA ALA A 108 -0.26 -2.14 16.15
C ALA A 108 -1.63 -1.48 15.93
N PHE A 109 -2.22 -0.84 16.96
CA PHE A 109 -3.47 -0.10 16.77
C PHE A 109 -3.29 1.09 15.85
N PHE A 110 -2.21 1.85 15.99
CA PHE A 110 -1.92 2.98 15.10
C PHE A 110 -1.82 2.50 13.64
N GLU A 111 -1.05 1.45 13.37
CA GLU A 111 -0.86 0.90 12.02
C GLU A 111 -2.18 0.41 11.41
N LEU A 112 -2.95 -0.38 12.15
CA LEU A 112 -4.21 -0.95 11.66
C LEU A 112 -5.28 0.13 11.46
N VAL A 113 -5.44 1.06 12.40
CA VAL A 113 -6.42 2.13 12.28
C VAL A 113 -6.07 3.05 11.13
N THR A 114 -4.84 3.55 11.07
CA THR A 114 -4.42 4.46 9.99
C THR A 114 -4.42 3.77 8.63
N GLY A 115 -4.06 2.48 8.56
CA GLY A 115 -4.13 1.68 7.33
C GLY A 115 -5.56 1.48 6.82
N LEU A 116 -6.52 1.18 7.70
CA LEU A 116 -7.94 1.08 7.34
C LEU A 116 -8.50 2.41 6.85
N PHE A 117 -8.17 3.51 7.51
CA PHE A 117 -8.58 4.85 7.08
C PHE A 117 -7.96 5.24 5.73
N ASN A 118 -6.69 4.86 5.50
CA ASN A 118 -6.06 5.05 4.19
C ASN A 118 -6.79 4.26 3.09
N ALA A 119 -7.13 2.99 3.34
CA ALA A 119 -7.89 2.17 2.38
C ALA A 119 -9.31 2.73 2.13
N ALA A 120 -9.92 3.39 3.13
CA ALA A 120 -11.19 4.09 3.01
C ALA A 120 -11.07 5.51 2.42
N GLN A 121 -9.88 5.97 2.08
CA GLN A 121 -9.59 7.33 1.58
C GLN A 121 -10.11 8.44 2.53
N ASN A 122 -10.08 8.20 3.82
CA ASN A 122 -10.58 9.11 4.85
C ASN A 122 -9.43 9.48 5.80
N TYR A 123 -9.06 10.75 5.85
CA TYR A 123 -7.91 11.27 6.61
C TYR A 123 -8.36 12.29 7.66
N PRO A 124 -8.88 11.85 8.82
CA PRO A 124 -9.39 12.76 9.86
C PRO A 124 -8.29 13.44 10.69
N TRP A 125 -7.02 13.21 10.37
CA TRP A 125 -5.85 13.75 11.06
C TRP A 125 -5.06 14.74 10.17
N ALA A 126 -4.26 15.60 10.81
CA ALA A 126 -3.45 16.61 10.13
C ALA A 126 -2.03 16.13 9.73
N PHE A 127 -1.57 14.98 10.25
CA PHE A 127 -0.23 14.48 9.90
C PHE A 127 -0.22 13.78 8.54
N TYR A 128 0.98 13.81 7.90
CA TYR A 128 1.16 13.12 6.63
C TYR A 128 1.27 11.59 6.86
N PHE A 129 0.21 10.89 6.46
CA PHE A 129 0.02 9.45 6.73
C PHE A 129 1.22 8.57 6.32
N PRO A 130 1.77 8.62 5.08
CA PRO A 130 2.80 7.67 4.67
C PRO A 130 4.06 7.74 5.55
N VAL A 131 4.48 8.93 5.95
CA VAL A 131 5.66 9.12 6.82
C VAL A 131 5.40 8.59 8.22
N ALA A 132 4.24 8.91 8.81
CA ALA A 132 3.91 8.47 10.15
C ALA A 132 3.73 6.94 10.23
N HIS A 133 3.01 6.36 9.27
CA HIS A 133 2.81 4.91 9.15
C HIS A 133 4.15 4.19 8.99
N TYR A 134 5.02 4.63 8.11
CA TYR A 134 6.36 4.05 7.92
C TYR A 134 7.21 4.12 9.18
N ALA A 135 7.22 5.26 9.89
CA ALA A 135 7.99 5.43 11.12
C ALA A 135 7.49 4.52 12.25
N VAL A 136 6.17 4.43 12.44
CA VAL A 136 5.56 3.60 13.48
C VAL A 136 5.69 2.11 13.14
N ALA A 137 5.71 1.72 11.85
CA ALA A 137 5.97 0.33 11.44
C ALA A 137 7.31 -0.20 11.96
N TRP A 138 8.37 0.63 11.99
CA TRP A 138 9.67 0.26 12.59
C TRP A 138 9.58 0.08 14.11
N ILE A 139 8.80 0.91 14.79
CA ILE A 139 8.51 0.74 16.21
C ILE A 139 7.74 -0.55 16.46
N ALA A 140 6.72 -0.83 15.64
CA ALA A 140 5.91 -2.04 15.73
C ALA A 140 6.74 -3.31 15.56
N ILE A 141 7.59 -3.37 14.51
CA ILE A 141 8.42 -4.56 14.26
C ILE A 141 9.50 -4.72 15.32
N GLY A 142 10.14 -3.64 15.77
CA GLY A 142 11.12 -3.68 16.86
C GLY A 142 10.50 -4.19 18.16
N ALA A 143 9.34 -3.65 18.56
CA ALA A 143 8.61 -4.12 19.73
C ALA A 143 8.13 -5.58 19.59
N LEU A 144 7.73 -6.01 18.39
CA LEU A 144 7.35 -7.40 18.11
C LEU A 144 8.54 -8.35 18.27
N LEU A 145 9.71 -7.99 17.77
CA LEU A 145 10.92 -8.82 17.92
C LEU A 145 11.33 -8.96 19.40
N VAL A 146 11.30 -7.86 20.16
CA VAL A 146 11.55 -7.90 21.61
C VAL A 146 10.49 -8.79 22.30
N HIS A 147 9.21 -8.62 21.97
CA HIS A 147 8.13 -9.43 22.51
C HIS A 147 8.33 -10.93 22.22
N ILE A 148 8.71 -11.29 20.99
CA ILE A 148 9.01 -12.68 20.61
C ILE A 148 10.21 -13.19 21.40
N ALA A 149 11.31 -12.45 21.48
CA ALA A 149 12.52 -12.86 22.20
C ALA A 149 12.23 -13.15 23.68
N VAL A 150 11.42 -12.33 24.33
CA VAL A 150 11.03 -12.50 25.73
C VAL A 150 10.09 -13.71 25.92
N LYS A 151 9.17 -13.95 24.96
CA LYS A 151 8.13 -14.98 25.07
C LYS A 151 8.52 -16.34 24.52
N LEU A 152 9.48 -16.42 23.60
CA LEU A 152 9.88 -17.67 22.94
C LEU A 152 10.27 -18.79 23.92
N PRO A 153 11.04 -18.53 25.00
CA PRO A 153 11.35 -19.56 25.98
C PRO A 153 10.12 -20.14 26.68
N LEU A 154 9.08 -19.30 26.89
CA LEU A 154 7.83 -19.68 27.57
C LEU A 154 6.89 -20.52 26.67
N THR A 155 7.04 -20.44 25.35
CA THR A 155 6.22 -21.23 24.41
C THR A 155 6.72 -22.64 24.21
N ARG A 156 7.96 -22.93 24.64
CA ARG A 156 8.61 -24.25 24.54
C ARG A 156 8.23 -25.16 25.71
N THR A 157 7.69 -24.66 26.79
CA THR A 157 7.17 -25.45 27.91
C THR A 157 5.78 -26.00 27.58
N PRO A 158 5.53 -27.33 27.76
CA PRO A 158 4.19 -27.88 27.60
C PRO A 158 3.19 -27.16 28.52
N ALA A 159 2.13 -26.64 27.98
CA ALA A 159 1.08 -26.01 28.78
C ALA A 159 0.20 -27.11 29.40
N GLU A 160 0.14 -27.15 30.74
CA GLU A 160 -0.87 -27.95 31.45
C GLU A 160 -2.28 -27.61 30.96
N GLU A 161 -3.06 -28.63 30.65
CA GLU A 161 -4.40 -28.48 30.08
C GLU A 161 -5.40 -27.96 31.13
N VAL A 162 -5.68 -26.68 31.14
CA VAL A 162 -6.84 -26.14 31.83
C VAL A 162 -8.06 -26.20 30.89
N ARG A 163 -8.86 -27.25 31.05
CA ARG A 163 -10.18 -27.39 30.40
C ARG A 163 -11.18 -26.53 31.14
N GLN A 164 -11.66 -25.40 30.57
CA GLN A 164 -12.97 -24.81 30.91
C GLN A 164 -13.29 -23.62 29.99
N GLY A 165 -14.44 -23.65 29.31
CA GLY A 165 -15.05 -22.57 28.53
C GLY A 165 -16.21 -23.07 27.68
N THR A 166 -17.24 -22.25 27.45
CA THR A 166 -18.45 -22.57 26.68
C THR A 166 -18.17 -22.75 25.18
N LEU A 167 -17.09 -22.18 24.63
CA LEU A 167 -16.61 -22.42 23.28
C LEU A 167 -15.40 -23.36 23.34
N SER A 168 -15.40 -24.41 22.50
CA SER A 168 -14.23 -25.26 22.34
C SER A 168 -13.06 -24.42 21.80
N ARG A 169 -11.82 -24.73 22.20
CA ARG A 169 -10.61 -24.07 21.66
C ARG A 169 -10.59 -24.07 20.14
N ARG A 170 -11.01 -25.18 19.55
CA ARG A 170 -11.12 -25.34 18.09
C ARG A 170 -12.17 -24.40 17.49
N GLY A 171 -13.34 -24.29 18.12
CA GLY A 171 -14.42 -23.39 17.69
C GLY A 171 -13.96 -21.94 17.70
N PHE A 172 -13.27 -21.49 18.77
CA PHE A 172 -12.75 -20.12 18.86
C PHE A 172 -11.73 -19.80 17.74
N LEU A 173 -10.79 -20.71 17.46
CA LEU A 173 -9.82 -20.53 16.37
C LEU A 173 -10.52 -20.49 14.99
N TRP A 174 -11.49 -21.37 14.73
CA TRP A 174 -12.25 -21.37 13.49
C TRP A 174 -13.09 -20.10 13.32
N THR A 175 -13.73 -19.62 14.37
CA THR A 175 -14.47 -18.35 14.33
C THR A 175 -13.54 -17.19 14.02
N THR A 176 -12.36 -17.13 14.65
CA THR A 176 -11.36 -16.09 14.39
C THR A 176 -10.83 -16.16 12.95
N ALA A 177 -10.50 -17.37 12.47
CA ALA A 177 -10.06 -17.58 11.09
C ALA A 177 -11.16 -17.18 10.09
N GLY A 178 -12.41 -17.58 10.35
CA GLY A 178 -13.56 -17.18 9.56
C GLY A 178 -13.78 -15.67 9.51
N ALA A 179 -13.66 -14.99 10.64
CA ALA A 179 -13.74 -13.53 10.71
C ALA A 179 -12.60 -12.84 9.94
N ALA A 180 -11.38 -13.38 10.02
CA ALA A 180 -10.24 -12.86 9.26
C ALA A 180 -10.43 -13.08 7.74
N THR A 181 -10.90 -14.26 7.34
CA THR A 181 -11.20 -14.57 5.94
C THR A 181 -12.31 -13.67 5.41
N LEU A 182 -13.40 -13.49 6.16
CA LEU A 182 -14.49 -12.61 5.78
C LEU A 182 -14.00 -11.17 5.59
N ALA A 183 -13.26 -10.62 6.55
CA ALA A 183 -12.71 -9.28 6.47
C ALA A 183 -11.79 -9.10 5.24
N VAL A 184 -10.98 -10.11 4.92
CA VAL A 184 -10.14 -10.12 3.70
C VAL A 184 -11.01 -10.13 2.44
N VAL A 185 -12.03 -11.01 2.35
CA VAL A 185 -12.91 -11.10 1.17
C VAL A 185 -13.66 -9.79 0.95
N GLU A 186 -14.14 -9.13 2.01
CA GLU A 186 -14.86 -7.86 1.93
C GLU A 186 -14.03 -6.72 1.31
N VAL A 187 -12.70 -6.79 1.38
CA VAL A 187 -11.77 -5.75 0.87
C VAL A 187 -11.02 -6.23 -0.37
N ALA A 188 -10.92 -7.54 -0.58
CA ALA A 188 -10.06 -8.13 -1.62
C ALA A 188 -10.39 -7.65 -3.05
N GLY A 189 -11.64 -7.32 -3.35
CA GLY A 189 -12.06 -6.81 -4.66
C GLY A 189 -11.40 -5.50 -5.08
N GLY A 190 -10.92 -4.70 -4.10
CA GLY A 190 -10.14 -3.51 -4.39
C GLY A 190 -8.79 -3.80 -5.05
N THR A 191 -8.16 -4.93 -4.69
CA THR A 191 -6.84 -5.33 -5.20
C THR A 191 -6.89 -6.51 -6.17
N VAL A 192 -7.88 -7.38 -6.03
CA VAL A 192 -8.04 -8.63 -6.79
C VAL A 192 -9.27 -8.51 -7.70
N PRO A 193 -9.12 -8.22 -9.00
CA PRO A 193 -10.24 -7.85 -9.87
C PRO A 193 -11.38 -8.87 -9.95
N TRP A 194 -11.07 -10.18 -9.94
CA TRP A 194 -12.09 -11.23 -10.02
C TRP A 194 -12.90 -11.44 -8.74
N LEU A 195 -12.45 -10.84 -7.60
CA LEU A 195 -13.22 -10.83 -6.35
C LEU A 195 -14.14 -9.61 -6.20
N ARG A 196 -14.14 -8.68 -7.16
CA ARG A 196 -14.98 -7.46 -7.09
C ARG A 196 -16.46 -7.74 -6.88
N GLY A 197 -16.97 -8.81 -7.48
CA GLY A 197 -18.38 -9.20 -7.38
C GLY A 197 -18.83 -9.70 -5.99
N VAL A 198 -17.88 -10.06 -5.12
CA VAL A 198 -18.14 -10.58 -3.77
C VAL A 198 -17.59 -9.69 -2.65
N SER A 199 -16.81 -8.68 -2.98
CA SER A 199 -16.20 -7.73 -2.03
C SER A 199 -17.07 -6.49 -1.88
N VAL A 200 -17.81 -6.38 -0.80
CA VAL A 200 -18.71 -5.22 -0.57
C VAL A 200 -17.92 -3.94 -0.31
N LEU A 201 -16.87 -4.00 0.50
CA LEU A 201 -16.04 -2.84 0.86
C LEU A 201 -14.94 -2.55 -0.18
N GLY A 202 -14.56 -3.54 -0.99
CA GLY A 202 -13.59 -3.41 -2.07
C GLY A 202 -14.22 -3.21 -3.45
N ALA A 203 -15.55 -3.10 -3.54
CA ALA A 203 -16.26 -2.85 -4.77
C ALA A 203 -16.01 -1.41 -5.24
N THR A 204 -14.97 -1.23 -6.03
CA THR A 204 -14.83 -0.01 -6.82
C THR A 204 -15.72 -0.11 -8.06
N SER A 205 -16.30 1.01 -8.51
CA SER A 205 -17.02 1.07 -9.78
C SER A 205 -16.15 0.47 -10.90
N SER A 206 -16.76 0.00 -11.99
CA SER A 206 -16.06 -0.51 -13.18
C SER A 206 -15.15 0.53 -13.85
N ALA A 207 -15.29 1.80 -13.49
CA ALA A 207 -14.45 2.90 -13.94
C ALA A 207 -13.08 2.86 -13.23
N LEU A 208 -12.04 3.33 -13.92
CA LEU A 208 -10.72 3.54 -13.35
C LEU A 208 -10.83 4.53 -12.18
N PRO A 209 -10.43 4.16 -10.95
CA PRO A 209 -10.58 5.05 -9.80
C PRO A 209 -9.74 6.33 -9.93
N VAL A 210 -10.25 7.43 -9.36
CA VAL A 210 -9.58 8.73 -9.31
C VAL A 210 -9.19 9.02 -7.87
N ASN A 211 -7.89 9.07 -7.58
CA ASN A 211 -7.37 9.43 -6.26
C ASN A 211 -7.39 10.94 -5.97
N ARG A 212 -7.22 11.78 -7.00
CA ARG A 212 -7.25 13.24 -6.93
C ARG A 212 -7.83 13.80 -8.23
N THR A 213 -8.87 14.61 -8.15
CA THR A 213 -9.49 15.26 -9.32
C THR A 213 -8.63 16.42 -9.81
N ALA A 214 -8.78 16.82 -11.07
CA ALA A 214 -8.12 18.00 -11.63
C ALA A 214 -8.44 19.26 -10.83
N ARG A 215 -9.70 19.41 -10.42
CA ARG A 215 -10.16 20.53 -9.56
C ARG A 215 -9.43 20.53 -8.22
N ALA A 216 -9.32 19.40 -7.54
CA ALA A 216 -8.62 19.29 -6.26
C ALA A 216 -7.10 19.51 -6.39
N ALA A 217 -6.53 19.25 -7.57
CA ALA A 217 -5.13 19.51 -7.89
C ALA A 217 -4.87 20.95 -8.39
N GLY A 218 -5.90 21.77 -8.54
CA GLY A 218 -5.79 23.14 -9.09
C GLY A 218 -5.34 23.15 -10.55
N VAL A 219 -5.67 22.11 -11.32
CA VAL A 219 -5.31 22.00 -12.74
C VAL A 219 -6.43 22.54 -13.59
N GLU A 220 -6.13 23.62 -14.31
CA GLU A 220 -7.05 24.22 -15.27
C GLU A 220 -7.09 23.41 -16.58
N PRO A 221 -8.19 23.46 -17.35
CA PRO A 221 -8.26 22.94 -18.70
C PRO A 221 -7.10 23.46 -19.56
N VAL A 222 -6.75 22.72 -20.60
CA VAL A 222 -5.75 23.16 -21.59
C VAL A 222 -6.46 23.71 -22.82
N ASP A 223 -5.83 24.69 -23.45
CA ASP A 223 -6.19 25.23 -24.76
C ASP A 223 -5.22 24.74 -25.84
N ASP A 224 -5.40 25.19 -27.06
CA ASP A 224 -4.55 24.83 -28.23
C ASP A 224 -3.12 25.37 -28.08
N ALA A 225 -2.87 26.33 -27.20
CA ALA A 225 -1.54 26.86 -26.91
C ALA A 225 -0.72 25.95 -25.97
N TRP A 226 -1.35 24.96 -25.34
CA TRP A 226 -0.64 24.04 -24.46
C TRP A 226 0.49 23.31 -25.18
N ARG A 227 1.62 23.15 -24.52
CA ARG A 227 2.79 22.41 -25.00
C ARG A 227 3.39 21.58 -23.90
N LEU A 228 3.68 20.30 -24.22
CA LEU A 228 4.58 19.48 -23.43
C LEU A 228 6.01 19.92 -23.68
N VAL A 229 6.80 20.10 -22.64
CA VAL A 229 8.23 20.40 -22.74
C VAL A 229 9.02 19.11 -22.47
N VAL A 230 9.87 18.72 -23.42
CA VAL A 230 10.81 17.58 -23.28
C VAL A 230 12.22 18.11 -23.53
N GLY A 231 13.01 18.30 -22.49
CA GLY A 231 14.27 19.02 -22.58
C GLY A 231 14.07 20.43 -23.12
N THR A 232 14.63 20.72 -24.28
CA THR A 232 14.48 22.00 -25.00
C THR A 232 13.34 21.99 -26.03
N ARG A 233 12.80 20.83 -26.38
CA ARG A 233 11.73 20.69 -27.38
C ARG A 233 10.37 20.88 -26.74
N ARG A 234 9.45 21.37 -27.59
CA ARG A 234 8.04 21.56 -27.22
C ARG A 234 7.17 20.81 -28.20
N PHE A 235 6.17 20.11 -27.69
CA PHE A 235 5.21 19.35 -28.50
C PHE A 235 3.79 19.83 -28.18
N SER A 236 3.01 20.14 -29.22
CA SER A 236 1.56 20.29 -29.09
C SER A 236 0.88 18.94 -28.89
N LEU A 237 -0.38 18.92 -28.48
CA LEU A 237 -1.15 17.68 -28.37
C LEU A 237 -1.27 17.00 -29.74
N ALA A 238 -1.55 17.75 -30.80
CA ALA A 238 -1.63 17.21 -32.17
C ALA A 238 -0.32 16.58 -32.66
N GLU A 239 0.84 17.19 -32.35
CA GLU A 239 2.14 16.59 -32.66
C GLU A 239 2.36 15.30 -31.88
N LEU A 240 1.98 15.23 -30.59
CA LEU A 240 2.06 14.01 -29.80
C LEU A 240 1.17 12.90 -30.37
N GLU A 241 -0.05 13.24 -30.80
CA GLU A 241 -1.00 12.32 -31.42
C GLU A 241 -0.51 11.79 -32.77
N ALA A 242 0.26 12.60 -33.51
CA ALA A 242 0.85 12.21 -34.80
C ALA A 242 2.09 11.33 -34.69
N LEU A 243 2.74 11.26 -33.51
CA LEU A 243 3.86 10.35 -33.28
C LEU A 243 3.41 8.89 -33.24
N PRO A 244 4.30 7.93 -33.50
CA PRO A 244 4.00 6.50 -33.31
C PRO A 244 3.49 6.20 -31.92
N GLN A 245 2.29 5.60 -31.83
CA GLN A 245 1.63 5.25 -30.58
C GLN A 245 1.86 3.78 -30.23
N THR A 246 2.01 3.50 -28.95
CA THR A 246 2.00 2.13 -28.39
C THR A 246 0.78 1.96 -27.50
N THR A 247 0.13 0.80 -27.60
CA THR A 247 -0.98 0.41 -26.73
C THR A 247 -0.55 -0.74 -25.84
N ALA A 248 -0.83 -0.62 -24.53
CA ALA A 248 -0.46 -1.62 -23.54
C ALA A 248 -1.49 -1.73 -22.41
N ASP A 249 -1.74 -2.96 -21.95
CA ASP A 249 -2.56 -3.24 -20.78
C ASP A 249 -1.67 -3.19 -19.53
N LEU A 250 -1.79 -2.12 -18.76
CA LEU A 250 -0.97 -1.89 -17.56
C LEU A 250 -1.84 -1.64 -16.34
N PRO A 251 -1.50 -2.25 -15.19
CA PRO A 251 -2.18 -1.97 -13.94
C PRO A 251 -1.70 -0.66 -13.33
N ILE A 252 -2.64 0.05 -12.68
CA ILE A 252 -2.33 1.05 -11.66
C ILE A 252 -2.68 0.43 -10.31
N ALA A 253 -1.73 0.44 -9.38
CA ALA A 253 -1.96 0.09 -7.99
C ALA A 253 -1.65 1.30 -7.11
N CYS A 254 -2.65 1.73 -6.34
CA CYS A 254 -2.53 2.87 -5.45
C CYS A 254 -2.02 2.44 -4.07
N VAL A 255 -1.34 3.35 -3.38
CA VAL A 255 -0.95 3.18 -1.97
C VAL A 255 -2.17 3.10 -1.03
N GLU A 256 -3.33 3.52 -1.49
CA GLU A 256 -4.63 3.39 -0.83
C GLU A 256 -5.20 1.96 -0.89
N GLY A 257 -4.50 1.04 -1.54
CA GLY A 257 -4.85 -0.38 -1.57
C GLY A 257 -5.76 -0.81 -2.72
N TRP A 258 -6.29 0.10 -3.54
CA TRP A 258 -7.02 -0.27 -4.74
C TRP A 258 -6.08 -0.49 -5.93
N SER A 259 -6.51 -1.30 -6.86
CA SER A 259 -5.81 -1.58 -8.12
C SER A 259 -6.80 -1.72 -9.26
N ALA A 260 -6.46 -1.16 -10.41
CA ALA A 260 -7.22 -1.32 -11.64
C ALA A 260 -6.27 -1.60 -12.81
N SER A 261 -6.73 -2.35 -13.81
CA SER A 261 -6.05 -2.51 -15.09
C SER A 261 -6.80 -1.70 -16.13
N ALA A 262 -6.06 -1.06 -17.03
CA ALA A 262 -6.63 -0.34 -18.16
C ALA A 262 -5.71 -0.49 -19.39
N THR A 263 -6.29 -0.33 -20.56
CA THR A 263 -5.57 -0.26 -21.83
C THR A 263 -5.13 1.19 -22.07
N TRP A 264 -3.84 1.44 -22.08
CA TRP A 264 -3.24 2.76 -22.27
C TRP A 264 -2.66 2.88 -23.65
N THR A 265 -2.92 4.02 -24.31
CA THR A 265 -2.35 4.34 -25.63
C THR A 265 -1.62 5.68 -25.53
N GLY A 266 -0.39 5.73 -26.01
CA GLY A 266 0.44 6.94 -25.99
C GLY A 266 1.80 6.74 -26.61
N VAL A 267 2.63 7.78 -26.55
CA VAL A 267 3.99 7.77 -27.08
C VAL A 267 4.94 7.12 -26.08
N PRO A 268 5.78 6.14 -26.48
CA PRO A 268 6.81 5.62 -25.59
C PRO A 268 7.76 6.73 -25.13
N VAL A 269 8.01 6.80 -23.83
CA VAL A 269 8.87 7.85 -23.24
C VAL A 269 10.27 7.83 -23.85
N ARG A 270 10.84 6.65 -24.12
CA ARG A 270 12.15 6.50 -24.76
C ARG A 270 12.22 7.20 -26.13
N ASP A 271 11.11 7.19 -26.88
CA ASP A 271 11.07 7.80 -28.22
C ASP A 271 11.03 9.32 -28.11
N LEU A 272 10.30 9.87 -27.12
CA LEU A 272 10.32 11.30 -26.79
C LEU A 272 11.70 11.77 -26.32
N VAL A 273 12.37 10.97 -25.49
CA VAL A 273 13.74 11.23 -25.02
C VAL A 273 14.71 11.29 -26.19
N ALA A 274 14.63 10.33 -27.11
CA ALA A 274 15.47 10.28 -28.32
C ALA A 274 15.20 11.47 -29.23
N LEU A 275 13.92 11.79 -29.50
CA LEU A 275 13.52 12.94 -30.32
C LEU A 275 14.01 14.27 -29.74
N ALA A 276 14.02 14.41 -28.42
CA ALA A 276 14.46 15.62 -27.74
C ALA A 276 15.99 15.70 -27.56
N GLY A 277 16.74 14.63 -27.89
CA GLY A 277 18.18 14.56 -27.67
C GLY A 277 18.59 14.57 -26.20
N LEU A 278 17.71 14.10 -25.30
CA LEU A 278 18.05 13.99 -23.89
C LEU A 278 19.02 12.83 -23.66
N PRO A 279 19.92 12.95 -22.66
CA PRO A 279 20.81 11.86 -22.28
C PRO A 279 20.03 10.66 -21.71
N ASP A 280 20.66 9.48 -21.77
CA ASP A 280 20.17 8.28 -21.10
C ASP A 280 20.42 8.38 -19.59
N ALA A 281 19.52 9.04 -18.89
CA ALA A 281 19.60 9.34 -17.47
C ALA A 281 18.21 9.24 -16.83
N ASP A 282 18.17 9.33 -15.52
CA ASP A 282 16.91 9.51 -14.80
C ASP A 282 16.22 10.78 -15.30
N LEU A 283 14.90 10.73 -15.40
CA LEU A 283 14.11 11.87 -15.83
C LEU A 283 13.32 12.47 -14.68
N ARG A 284 13.36 13.77 -14.57
CA ARG A 284 12.42 14.53 -13.76
C ARG A 284 11.15 14.74 -14.56
N VAL A 285 10.02 14.32 -13.98
CA VAL A 285 8.67 14.45 -14.57
C VAL A 285 7.90 15.46 -13.74
N GLU A 286 7.50 16.57 -14.35
CA GLU A 286 6.74 17.62 -13.69
C GLU A 286 5.27 17.61 -14.13
N SER A 287 4.39 17.74 -13.14
CA SER A 287 2.95 17.90 -13.31
C SER A 287 2.55 19.37 -13.38
N ARG A 288 1.38 19.64 -13.95
CA ARG A 288 0.70 20.95 -13.87
C ARG A 288 0.01 21.19 -12.52
N GLU A 289 0.05 20.25 -11.58
CA GLU A 289 -0.50 20.43 -10.25
C GLU A 289 0.10 21.68 -9.57
N ARG A 290 -0.76 22.48 -8.92
CA ARG A 290 -0.28 23.68 -8.21
C ARG A 290 0.50 23.31 -6.97
N ASP A 291 -0.01 22.32 -6.20
CA ASP A 291 0.52 21.92 -4.91
C ASP A 291 0.55 20.39 -4.79
N GLY A 292 1.42 19.89 -3.93
CA GLY A 292 1.49 18.46 -3.58
C GLY A 292 2.88 17.87 -3.77
N ILE A 293 3.18 16.85 -2.98
CA ILE A 293 4.47 16.17 -2.97
C ILE A 293 4.75 15.38 -4.25
N TYR A 294 3.69 15.04 -5.02
CA TYR A 294 3.78 14.31 -6.28
C TYR A 294 3.74 15.22 -7.52
N ARG A 295 3.80 16.55 -7.31
CA ARG A 295 3.93 17.53 -8.39
C ARG A 295 5.16 17.26 -9.28
N SER A 296 6.21 16.71 -8.69
CA SER A 296 7.39 16.24 -9.43
C SER A 296 7.72 14.82 -8.99
N SER A 297 8.14 13.98 -9.93
CA SER A 297 8.62 12.62 -9.66
C SER A 297 9.84 12.31 -10.51
N THR A 298 10.74 11.46 -9.98
CA THR A 298 11.87 10.95 -10.77
C THR A 298 11.45 9.64 -11.44
N LEU A 299 11.61 9.56 -12.76
CA LEU A 299 11.48 8.34 -13.54
C LEU A 299 12.88 7.77 -13.78
N PRO A 300 13.25 6.66 -13.15
CA PRO A 300 14.56 6.03 -13.34
C PRO A 300 14.82 5.68 -14.81
N ALA A 301 16.07 5.80 -15.24
CA ALA A 301 16.48 5.58 -16.64
C ALA A 301 16.05 4.21 -17.18
N HIS A 302 16.16 3.14 -16.37
CA HIS A 302 15.73 1.80 -16.78
C HIS A 302 14.21 1.70 -17.04
N LEU A 303 13.38 2.48 -16.30
CA LEU A 303 11.95 2.61 -16.58
C LEU A 303 11.70 3.50 -17.81
N ALA A 304 12.45 4.58 -17.97
CA ALA A 304 12.31 5.47 -19.13
C ALA A 304 12.59 4.72 -20.45
N ARG A 305 13.54 3.78 -20.45
CA ARG A 305 13.88 2.92 -21.60
C ARG A 305 12.87 1.81 -21.89
N ASP A 306 12.05 1.44 -20.91
CA ASP A 306 11.08 0.34 -21.08
C ASP A 306 10.05 0.70 -22.17
N PRO A 307 9.85 -0.16 -23.19
CA PRO A 307 8.92 0.11 -24.30
C PRO A 307 7.47 0.28 -23.87
N LEU A 308 7.10 -0.18 -22.67
CA LEU A 308 5.76 -0.03 -22.09
C LEU A 308 5.64 1.19 -21.17
N THR A 309 6.70 1.98 -21.02
CA THR A 309 6.60 3.27 -20.33
C THR A 309 6.09 4.31 -21.32
N LEU A 310 4.86 4.75 -21.12
CA LEU A 310 4.12 5.60 -22.05
C LEU A 310 3.87 6.99 -21.45
N LEU A 311 3.98 8.00 -22.28
CA LEU A 311 3.24 9.22 -22.11
C LEU A 311 1.85 8.98 -22.71
N ALA A 312 0.93 8.49 -21.90
CA ALA A 312 -0.40 8.11 -22.33
C ALA A 312 -1.25 9.33 -22.66
N LEU A 313 -1.95 9.27 -23.80
CA LEU A 313 -2.91 10.24 -24.27
C LEU A 313 -4.33 9.72 -24.18
N LYS A 314 -4.50 8.38 -24.22
CA LYS A 314 -5.80 7.70 -24.17
C LYS A 314 -5.81 6.59 -23.12
N VAL A 315 -7.01 6.29 -22.63
CA VAL A 315 -7.30 5.16 -21.75
C VAL A 315 -8.56 4.45 -22.24
N ASN A 316 -8.48 3.11 -22.38
CA ASN A 316 -9.58 2.27 -22.88
C ASN A 316 -10.14 2.76 -24.23
N GLY A 317 -9.27 3.27 -25.11
CA GLY A 317 -9.61 3.78 -26.44
C GLY A 317 -10.03 5.24 -26.50
N GLU A 318 -10.41 5.85 -25.37
CA GLU A 318 -10.89 7.23 -25.29
C GLU A 318 -9.79 8.19 -24.82
N PRO A 319 -9.81 9.46 -25.23
CA PRO A 319 -8.94 10.50 -24.68
C PRO A 319 -9.02 10.55 -23.15
N LEU A 320 -7.90 10.89 -22.49
CA LEU A 320 -7.90 11.04 -21.04
C LEU A 320 -8.93 12.09 -20.60
N SER A 321 -9.74 11.76 -19.59
CA SER A 321 -10.56 12.78 -18.92
C SER A 321 -9.67 13.73 -18.11
N PRO A 322 -10.15 14.93 -17.75
CA PRO A 322 -9.42 15.85 -16.87
C PRO A 322 -8.92 15.16 -15.60
N ASP A 323 -9.74 14.34 -14.94
CA ASP A 323 -9.42 13.66 -13.68
C ASP A 323 -8.44 12.50 -13.86
N HIS A 324 -8.34 11.93 -15.07
CA HIS A 324 -7.38 10.91 -15.42
C HIS A 324 -6.05 11.44 -15.95
N GLY A 325 -5.90 12.77 -16.09
CA GLY A 325 -4.63 13.38 -16.40
C GLY A 325 -4.53 14.03 -17.79
N HIS A 326 -5.67 14.41 -18.43
CA HIS A 326 -5.64 15.13 -19.71
C HIS A 326 -4.74 16.36 -19.64
N PRO A 327 -3.92 16.67 -20.66
CA PRO A 327 -3.83 16.03 -21.98
C PRO A 327 -2.94 14.78 -22.01
N CYS A 328 -2.04 14.60 -21.04
CA CYS A 328 -1.18 13.43 -21.00
C CYS A 328 -0.78 13.05 -19.58
N ARG A 329 -0.53 11.77 -19.37
CA ARG A 329 -0.02 11.23 -18.11
C ARG A 329 1.08 10.21 -18.32
N LEU A 330 1.97 10.09 -17.35
CA LEU A 330 2.96 9.03 -17.33
C LEU A 330 2.32 7.72 -16.85
N ILE A 331 2.54 6.65 -17.60
CA ILE A 331 2.24 5.27 -17.21
C ILE A 331 3.50 4.44 -17.42
N ALA A 332 3.91 3.71 -16.39
CA ALA A 332 5.07 2.84 -16.46
C ALA A 332 4.76 1.47 -15.81
N PRO A 333 5.30 0.37 -16.35
CA PRO A 333 5.10 -0.96 -15.81
C PRO A 333 5.64 -1.05 -14.38
N ASN A 334 4.90 -1.75 -13.52
CA ASN A 334 5.31 -2.05 -12.14
C ASN A 334 5.65 -0.82 -11.27
N ARG A 335 5.08 0.34 -11.60
CA ARG A 335 5.33 1.59 -10.88
C ARG A 335 4.16 1.93 -9.94
N PRO A 336 4.41 2.41 -8.70
CA PRO A 336 3.36 2.90 -7.81
C PRO A 336 2.46 3.94 -8.45
N GLY A 337 1.15 3.85 -8.24
CA GLY A 337 0.17 4.75 -8.85
C GLY A 337 0.41 6.22 -8.57
N VAL A 338 0.91 6.56 -7.37
CA VAL A 338 1.27 7.94 -6.97
C VAL A 338 2.42 8.53 -7.77
N LEU A 339 3.28 7.69 -8.36
CA LEU A 339 4.39 8.10 -9.22
C LEU A 339 4.03 8.07 -10.71
N GLN A 340 2.83 7.63 -11.07
CA GLN A 340 2.33 7.69 -12.45
C GLN A 340 1.70 9.06 -12.67
N THR A 341 2.58 10.05 -12.87
CA THR A 341 2.28 11.49 -12.88
C THR A 341 1.18 11.85 -13.86
N LYS A 342 0.10 12.47 -13.36
CA LYS A 342 -0.98 13.05 -14.18
C LYS A 342 -0.62 14.46 -14.62
N TRP A 343 -1.26 14.93 -15.70
CA TRP A 343 -1.13 16.31 -16.21
C TRP A 343 0.34 16.68 -16.45
N VAL A 344 1.09 15.82 -17.12
CA VAL A 344 2.52 16.04 -17.36
C VAL A 344 2.71 17.33 -18.15
N ALA A 345 3.58 18.19 -17.64
CA ALA A 345 3.96 19.46 -18.27
C ALA A 345 5.38 19.43 -18.84
N ARG A 346 6.29 18.68 -18.16
CA ARG A 346 7.71 18.69 -18.49
C ARG A 346 8.36 17.35 -18.22
N LEU A 347 9.30 16.99 -19.07
CA LEU A 347 10.27 15.91 -18.92
C LEU A 347 11.67 16.50 -19.14
N GLU A 348 12.58 16.32 -18.21
CA GLU A 348 13.96 16.77 -18.31
C GLU A 348 14.91 15.78 -17.64
N ALA A 349 16.20 15.79 -18.01
CA ALA A 349 17.19 14.96 -17.31
C ALA A 349 17.25 15.39 -15.83
N ALA A 350 17.23 14.44 -14.93
CA ALA A 350 17.44 14.71 -13.52
C ALA A 350 18.92 15.08 -13.31
N THR A 351 19.16 16.20 -12.62
CA THR A 351 20.48 16.68 -12.25
C THR A 351 20.97 16.04 -10.95
#